data_741b680010fd392b27395bf076641cf1
#
_entry.id   741b680010fd392b27395bf076641cf1
#
_cell.length_a   1.000
_cell.length_b   1.000
_cell.length_c   1.000
_cell.angle_alpha   90.00
_cell.angle_beta   90.00
_cell.angle_gamma   90.00
#
_symmetry.space_group_name_H-M   'P 1'
#
loop_
_entity.id
_entity.type
_entity.pdbx_description
1 polymer ?
#
loop_
_entity_poly.entity_id
_entity_poly.type
_entity_poly.pdbx_seq_one_letter_code
_entity_poly.pdbx_strand_id
1 'polypeptide(L)'
;RFTNAHETLLWCSQGEKAKYHFNYRAMKTLNDELQMRSDWVLPICNGAERLKEGGHKVHPTQKPEALLYRVLLSTTEKGDVVLDPFFGTGTTGAVAKRLGRQWIGCERERNYRDAALKRIEKELPLDESALTTMQAGRSAPKVAFGALVENGFIAPGTQVFDKKRRWTATVRADGSLAHEKKTGSIHGLGKDLQGAPSCNGWTFWHYEVEGEVKPIDAARQLYLLAVED
;
A
#
# COMPACT_ATOMS: atom_id res chain seq x y z
N ARG A 1 10.86 -38.01 -12.09
CA ARG A 1 11.40 -36.62 -12.13
C ARG A 1 10.35 -35.66 -11.67
N PHE A 2 10.64 -34.82 -10.67
CA PHE A 2 9.74 -33.79 -10.22
C PHE A 2 9.66 -32.64 -11.22
N THR A 3 8.50 -32.04 -11.37
CA THR A 3 8.27 -30.87 -12.21
C THR A 3 8.54 -29.61 -11.38
N ASN A 4 9.16 -28.59 -11.96
CA ASN A 4 9.32 -27.30 -11.31
C ASN A 4 7.94 -26.70 -11.02
N ALA A 5 7.72 -26.35 -9.77
CA ALA A 5 6.43 -25.83 -9.27
C ALA A 5 6.46 -24.33 -8.94
N HIS A 6 7.64 -23.69 -8.99
CA HIS A 6 7.78 -22.27 -8.64
C HIS A 6 8.83 -21.57 -9.49
N GLU A 7 8.70 -20.25 -9.60
CA GLU A 7 9.71 -19.31 -10.10
C GLU A 7 10.01 -18.30 -9.00
N THR A 8 11.25 -17.83 -8.92
CA THR A 8 11.66 -16.83 -7.94
C THR A 8 11.74 -15.44 -8.58
N LEU A 9 11.12 -14.46 -7.94
CA LEU A 9 11.28 -13.05 -8.26
C LEU A 9 12.32 -12.44 -7.33
N LEU A 10 13.31 -11.74 -7.89
CA LEU A 10 14.30 -10.98 -7.13
C LEU A 10 13.89 -9.51 -7.15
N TRP A 11 13.76 -8.93 -5.97
CA TRP A 11 13.57 -7.49 -5.82
C TRP A 11 14.90 -6.88 -5.41
N CYS A 12 15.49 -6.12 -6.31
CA CYS A 12 16.78 -5.49 -6.11
C CYS A 12 16.63 -3.98 -5.91
N SER A 13 17.53 -3.40 -5.14
CA SER A 13 17.68 -1.96 -4.97
C SER A 13 19.11 -1.53 -5.30
N GLN A 14 19.30 -0.24 -5.60
CA GLN A 14 20.62 0.32 -5.93
C GLN A 14 21.59 0.34 -4.75
N GLY A 15 21.09 0.13 -3.52
CA GLY A 15 21.89 0.07 -2.29
C GLY A 15 21.01 0.01 -1.05
N GLU A 16 21.60 -0.25 0.11
CA GLU A 16 20.87 -0.44 1.38
C GLU A 16 20.00 0.75 1.79
N LYS A 17 20.38 1.96 1.42
CA LYS A 17 19.64 3.21 1.72
C LYS A 17 18.83 3.73 0.53
N ALA A 18 18.69 2.96 -0.54
CA ALA A 18 17.91 3.37 -1.71
C ALA A 18 16.44 3.57 -1.32
N LYS A 19 15.90 4.70 -1.73
CA LYS A 19 14.45 4.93 -1.62
C LYS A 19 13.75 4.12 -2.71
N TYR A 20 12.70 3.41 -2.33
CA TYR A 20 11.86 2.67 -3.26
C TYR A 20 10.40 2.96 -2.96
N HIS A 21 9.58 2.84 -3.99
CA HIS A 21 8.13 2.93 -3.86
C HIS A 21 7.56 1.53 -3.60
N PHE A 22 6.62 1.43 -2.65
CA PHE A 22 5.87 0.21 -2.39
C PHE A 22 4.45 0.52 -1.90
N ASN A 23 3.47 0.15 -2.69
CA ASN A 23 2.05 0.35 -2.41
C ASN A 23 1.50 -0.69 -1.43
N TYR A 24 1.92 -0.60 -0.17
CA TYR A 24 1.53 -1.53 0.88
C TYR A 24 0.01 -1.65 1.05
N ARG A 25 -0.69 -0.51 1.02
CA ARG A 25 -2.15 -0.48 1.17
C ARG A 25 -2.86 -1.13 -0.01
N ALA A 26 -2.46 -0.82 -1.23
CA ALA A 26 -3.02 -1.46 -2.43
C ALA A 26 -2.82 -2.99 -2.37
N MET A 27 -1.66 -3.46 -1.90
CA MET A 27 -1.41 -4.90 -1.74
C MET A 27 -2.26 -5.55 -0.66
N LYS A 28 -2.55 -4.85 0.44
CA LYS A 28 -3.49 -5.32 1.47
C LYS A 28 -4.91 -5.40 0.93
N THR A 29 -5.37 -4.35 0.27
CA THR A 29 -6.72 -4.31 -0.32
C THR A 29 -6.89 -5.42 -1.37
N LEU A 30 -5.87 -5.66 -2.20
CA LEU A 30 -5.87 -6.75 -3.17
C LEU A 30 -5.90 -8.15 -2.52
N ASN A 31 -5.60 -8.25 -1.22
CA ASN A 31 -5.56 -9.48 -0.43
C ASN A 31 -6.51 -9.45 0.77
N ASP A 32 -7.72 -8.93 0.57
CA ASP A 32 -8.81 -8.89 1.58
C ASP A 32 -8.36 -8.28 2.92
N GLU A 33 -7.63 -7.17 2.87
CA GLU A 33 -7.06 -6.43 4.01
C GLU A 33 -6.01 -7.20 4.81
N LEU A 34 -5.59 -8.38 4.37
CA LEU A 34 -4.49 -9.14 4.94
C LEU A 34 -3.16 -8.77 4.27
N GLN A 35 -2.08 -8.82 5.03
CA GLN A 35 -0.75 -8.63 4.46
C GLN A 35 -0.47 -9.72 3.41
N MET A 36 -0.13 -9.29 2.18
CA MET A 36 0.21 -10.22 1.12
C MET A 36 1.52 -10.95 1.44
N ARG A 37 1.50 -12.26 1.29
CA ARG A 37 2.68 -13.12 1.49
C ARG A 37 3.62 -13.03 0.30
N SER A 38 4.84 -13.51 0.47
CA SER A 38 5.85 -13.58 -0.60
C SER A 38 5.70 -14.81 -1.51
N ASP A 39 4.91 -15.79 -1.10
CA ASP A 39 4.58 -16.99 -1.89
C ASP A 39 3.25 -16.78 -2.63
N TRP A 40 3.34 -16.46 -3.91
CA TRP A 40 2.17 -16.13 -4.73
C TRP A 40 1.70 -17.35 -5.52
N VAL A 41 0.43 -17.70 -5.37
CA VAL A 41 -0.23 -18.66 -6.26
C VAL A 41 -0.90 -17.88 -7.39
N LEU A 42 -0.38 -18.02 -8.59
CA LEU A 42 -0.86 -17.34 -9.79
C LEU A 42 -1.15 -18.33 -10.89
N PRO A 43 -2.19 -18.11 -11.72
CA PRO A 43 -2.44 -18.96 -12.87
C PRO A 43 -1.29 -18.89 -13.86
N ILE A 44 -1.01 -19.99 -14.53
CA ILE A 44 -0.10 -19.98 -15.68
C ILE A 44 -0.76 -19.25 -16.85
N CYS A 45 0.05 -18.61 -17.69
CA CYS A 45 -0.46 -18.00 -18.92
C CYS A 45 -1.04 -19.06 -19.87
N ASN A 46 -2.36 -19.08 -20.03
CA ASN A 46 -3.10 -19.99 -20.90
C ASN A 46 -4.37 -19.35 -21.47
N GLY A 47 -5.22 -20.13 -22.14
CA GLY A 47 -6.51 -19.66 -22.66
C GLY A 47 -6.39 -18.47 -23.60
N ALA A 48 -7.27 -17.47 -23.41
CA ALA A 48 -7.34 -16.25 -24.22
C ALA A 48 -6.15 -15.30 -24.02
N GLU A 49 -5.52 -15.35 -22.85
CA GLU A 49 -4.34 -14.55 -22.52
C GLU A 49 -3.11 -14.98 -23.34
N ARG A 50 -3.03 -16.27 -23.66
CA ARG A 50 -1.90 -16.84 -24.38
C ARG A 50 -1.95 -16.46 -25.86
N LEU A 51 -1.00 -15.66 -26.33
CA LEU A 51 -0.92 -15.31 -27.75
C LEU A 51 -0.60 -16.52 -28.60
N LYS A 52 -1.42 -16.72 -29.65
CA LYS A 52 -1.29 -17.81 -30.62
C LYS A 52 -1.37 -17.24 -32.03
N GLU A 53 -0.60 -17.83 -32.95
CA GLU A 53 -0.63 -17.56 -34.37
C GLU A 53 -0.64 -18.92 -35.10
N GLY A 54 -1.59 -19.11 -36.02
CA GLY A 54 -1.75 -20.38 -36.71
C GLY A 54 -1.98 -21.58 -35.75
N GLY A 55 -2.59 -21.37 -34.57
CA GLY A 55 -2.79 -22.43 -33.56
C GLY A 55 -1.57 -22.70 -32.66
N HIS A 56 -0.40 -22.12 -32.95
CA HIS A 56 0.83 -22.28 -32.19
C HIS A 56 1.08 -21.12 -31.24
N LYS A 57 1.76 -21.40 -30.11
CA LYS A 57 2.18 -20.36 -29.17
C LYS A 57 3.18 -19.40 -29.83
N VAL A 58 2.91 -18.10 -29.81
CA VAL A 58 3.84 -17.08 -30.33
C VAL A 58 5.14 -17.07 -29.53
N HIS A 59 5.04 -17.15 -28.20
CA HIS A 59 6.20 -17.18 -27.31
C HIS A 59 6.11 -18.36 -26.32
N PRO A 60 7.15 -19.18 -26.14
CA PRO A 60 7.08 -20.36 -25.29
C PRO A 60 6.85 -20.05 -23.80
N THR A 61 7.44 -18.96 -23.31
CA THR A 61 7.47 -18.58 -21.89
C THR A 61 6.76 -17.25 -21.61
N GLN A 62 5.68 -16.93 -22.33
CA GLN A 62 4.87 -15.74 -22.04
C GLN A 62 4.45 -15.74 -20.57
N LYS A 63 4.73 -14.65 -19.86
CA LYS A 63 4.35 -14.50 -18.44
C LYS A 63 2.87 -14.13 -18.28
N PRO A 64 2.20 -14.59 -17.21
CA PRO A 64 0.81 -14.23 -16.95
C PRO A 64 0.65 -12.75 -16.61
N GLU A 65 -0.44 -12.14 -17.06
CA GLU A 65 -0.75 -10.73 -16.77
C GLU A 65 -0.93 -10.48 -15.27
N ALA A 66 -1.50 -11.43 -14.54
CA ALA A 66 -1.69 -11.32 -13.11
C ALA A 66 -0.38 -11.10 -12.33
N LEU A 67 0.73 -11.68 -12.81
CA LEU A 67 2.06 -11.45 -12.25
C LEU A 67 2.48 -9.98 -12.42
N LEU A 68 2.41 -9.49 -13.67
CA LEU A 68 2.83 -8.12 -13.99
C LEU A 68 1.88 -7.10 -13.36
N TYR A 69 0.58 -7.40 -13.30
CA TYR A 69 -0.40 -6.56 -12.60
C TYR A 69 0.00 -6.34 -11.13
N ARG A 70 0.31 -7.42 -10.41
CA ARG A 70 0.73 -7.35 -9.01
C ARG A 70 2.05 -6.63 -8.83
N VAL A 71 3.06 -6.92 -9.66
CA VAL A 71 4.37 -6.27 -9.62
C VAL A 71 4.24 -4.76 -9.87
N LEU A 72 3.59 -4.37 -10.97
CA LEU A 72 3.46 -2.96 -11.33
C LEU A 72 2.62 -2.18 -10.31
N LEU A 73 1.51 -2.75 -9.86
CA LEU A 73 0.66 -2.10 -8.87
C LEU A 73 1.38 -1.92 -7.51
N SER A 74 2.26 -2.86 -7.14
CA SER A 74 3.00 -2.78 -5.89
C SER A 74 4.16 -1.79 -5.92
N THR A 75 4.81 -1.57 -7.06
CA THR A 75 6.11 -0.87 -7.14
C THR A 75 6.10 0.42 -7.93
N THR A 76 4.98 0.77 -8.55
CA THR A 76 4.85 1.98 -9.40
C THR A 76 3.55 2.73 -9.12
N GLU A 77 3.52 3.99 -9.55
CA GLU A 77 2.32 4.82 -9.60
C GLU A 77 1.88 5.11 -11.04
N LYS A 78 0.67 5.64 -11.20
CA LYS A 78 0.17 6.13 -12.48
C LYS A 78 1.12 7.18 -13.05
N GLY A 79 1.45 7.05 -14.34
CA GLY A 79 2.37 7.93 -15.05
C GLY A 79 3.84 7.51 -14.98
N ASP A 80 4.21 6.61 -14.09
CA ASP A 80 5.58 6.08 -14.02
C ASP A 80 5.98 5.35 -15.30
N VAL A 81 7.27 5.30 -15.57
CA VAL A 81 7.86 4.61 -16.71
C VAL A 81 8.37 3.24 -16.28
N VAL A 82 7.89 2.19 -16.94
CA VAL A 82 8.32 0.81 -16.75
C VAL A 82 9.25 0.41 -17.88
N LEU A 83 10.45 -0.03 -17.57
CA LEU A 83 11.41 -0.58 -18.52
C LEU A 83 11.43 -2.10 -18.45
N ASP A 84 11.22 -2.77 -19.57
CA ASP A 84 11.39 -4.22 -19.72
C ASP A 84 12.42 -4.53 -20.82
N PRO A 85 13.66 -4.88 -20.47
CA PRO A 85 14.72 -5.16 -21.42
C PRO A 85 14.59 -6.53 -22.13
N PHE A 86 13.62 -7.38 -21.72
CA PHE A 86 13.34 -8.69 -22.30
C PHE A 86 11.86 -8.84 -22.64
N PHE A 87 11.37 -7.92 -23.47
CA PHE A 87 9.94 -7.60 -23.61
C PHE A 87 9.07 -8.75 -24.12
N GLY A 88 9.64 -9.67 -24.93
CA GLY A 88 8.91 -10.79 -25.49
C GLY A 88 7.65 -10.35 -26.25
N THR A 89 6.51 -10.93 -25.89
CA THR A 89 5.21 -10.58 -26.47
C THR A 89 4.46 -9.47 -25.72
N GLY A 90 5.18 -8.64 -24.96
CA GLY A 90 4.69 -7.36 -24.42
C GLY A 90 3.68 -7.46 -23.28
N THR A 91 3.76 -8.51 -22.44
CA THR A 91 2.87 -8.62 -21.26
C THR A 91 3.04 -7.42 -20.33
N THR A 92 4.29 -7.01 -20.08
CA THR A 92 4.60 -5.84 -19.25
C THR A 92 3.98 -4.56 -19.82
N GLY A 93 4.13 -4.32 -21.13
CA GLY A 93 3.58 -3.14 -21.77
C GLY A 93 2.05 -3.10 -21.81
N ALA A 94 1.41 -4.26 -22.01
CA ALA A 94 -0.04 -4.38 -21.97
C ALA A 94 -0.59 -4.02 -20.59
N VAL A 95 -0.02 -4.60 -19.53
CA VAL A 95 -0.43 -4.31 -18.16
C VAL A 95 -0.08 -2.88 -17.74
N ALA A 96 1.09 -2.36 -18.12
CA ALA A 96 1.48 -0.97 -17.86
C ALA A 96 0.49 0.01 -18.48
N LYS A 97 0.12 -0.17 -19.77
CA LYS A 97 -0.89 0.66 -20.44
C LYS A 97 -2.24 0.59 -19.74
N ARG A 98 -2.72 -0.60 -19.40
CA ARG A 98 -3.98 -0.81 -18.67
C ARG A 98 -4.01 -0.05 -17.35
N LEU A 99 -2.89 -0.07 -16.60
CA LEU A 99 -2.74 0.61 -15.32
C LEU A 99 -2.32 2.09 -15.43
N GLY A 100 -2.32 2.68 -16.63
CA GLY A 100 -1.96 4.09 -16.83
C GLY A 100 -0.48 4.42 -16.60
N ARG A 101 0.42 3.42 -16.75
CA ARG A 101 1.87 3.59 -16.74
C ARG A 101 2.39 3.73 -18.16
N GLN A 102 3.51 4.45 -18.32
CA GLN A 102 4.29 4.44 -19.56
C GLN A 102 5.18 3.19 -19.58
N TRP A 103 5.63 2.78 -20.76
CA TRP A 103 6.49 1.62 -20.88
C TRP A 103 7.54 1.79 -21.97
N ILE A 104 8.68 1.16 -21.76
CA ILE A 104 9.76 1.01 -22.71
C ILE A 104 10.10 -0.48 -22.77
N GLY A 105 9.98 -1.09 -23.94
CA GLY A 105 10.29 -2.50 -24.13
C GLY A 105 11.43 -2.71 -25.11
N CYS A 106 12.40 -3.57 -24.78
CA CYS A 106 13.44 -4.01 -25.69
C CYS A 106 13.19 -5.46 -26.10
N GLU A 107 13.09 -5.71 -27.41
CA GLU A 107 12.92 -7.06 -27.96
C GLU A 107 13.71 -7.18 -29.26
N ARG A 108 14.52 -8.24 -29.32
CA ARG A 108 15.36 -8.51 -30.49
C ARG A 108 14.59 -9.18 -31.61
N GLU A 109 13.71 -10.11 -31.27
CA GLU A 109 12.97 -10.91 -32.26
C GLU A 109 11.79 -10.10 -32.83
N ARG A 110 11.83 -9.85 -34.14
CA ARG A 110 10.84 -9.02 -34.82
C ARG A 110 9.40 -9.53 -34.65
N ASN A 111 9.18 -10.84 -34.78
CA ASN A 111 7.86 -11.46 -34.63
C ASN A 111 7.30 -11.28 -33.22
N TYR A 112 8.11 -11.35 -32.18
CA TYR A 112 7.68 -11.06 -30.81
C TYR A 112 7.33 -9.60 -30.61
N ARG A 113 8.18 -8.71 -31.12
CA ARG A 113 7.93 -7.26 -31.07
C ARG A 113 6.61 -6.91 -31.79
N ASP A 114 6.37 -7.44 -32.97
CA ASP A 114 5.18 -7.15 -33.75
C ASP A 114 3.91 -7.71 -33.07
N ALA A 115 4.01 -8.86 -32.42
CA ALA A 115 2.95 -9.42 -31.59
C ALA A 115 2.69 -8.56 -30.33
N ALA A 116 3.76 -8.06 -29.71
CA ALA A 116 3.66 -7.16 -28.56
C ALA A 116 2.94 -5.86 -28.90
N LEU A 117 3.31 -5.22 -30.01
CA LEU A 117 2.68 -3.98 -30.45
C LEU A 117 1.19 -4.19 -30.76
N LYS A 118 0.82 -5.23 -31.49
CA LYS A 118 -0.58 -5.59 -31.76
C LYS A 118 -1.39 -5.86 -30.48
N ARG A 119 -0.76 -6.49 -29.47
CA ARG A 119 -1.38 -6.72 -28.17
C ARG A 119 -1.63 -5.40 -27.45
N ILE A 120 -0.61 -4.57 -27.32
CA ILE A 120 -0.68 -3.31 -26.56
C ILE A 120 -1.62 -2.31 -27.24
N GLU A 121 -1.69 -2.31 -28.57
CA GLU A 121 -2.61 -1.47 -29.31
C GLU A 121 -4.07 -1.73 -28.91
N LYS A 122 -4.44 -2.99 -28.72
CA LYS A 122 -5.79 -3.41 -28.31
C LYS A 122 -6.13 -3.14 -26.85
N GLU A 123 -5.11 -2.92 -25.99
CA GLU A 123 -5.36 -2.62 -24.59
C GLU A 123 -5.96 -1.22 -24.43
N LEU A 124 -6.99 -1.13 -23.61
CA LEU A 124 -7.57 0.13 -23.19
C LEU A 124 -7.09 0.46 -21.76
N PRO A 125 -6.63 1.68 -21.52
CA PRO A 125 -6.36 2.14 -20.16
C PRO A 125 -7.65 2.07 -19.31
N LEU A 126 -7.51 1.74 -18.04
CA LEU A 126 -8.60 1.86 -17.09
C LEU A 126 -8.98 3.33 -16.89
N ASP A 127 -10.24 3.57 -16.55
CA ASP A 127 -10.73 4.91 -16.21
C ASP A 127 -9.99 5.47 -14.99
N GLU A 128 -9.93 6.80 -14.89
CA GLU A 128 -9.24 7.52 -13.81
C GLU A 128 -9.70 7.05 -12.42
N SER A 129 -11.01 6.86 -12.23
CA SER A 129 -11.57 6.36 -10.98
C SER A 129 -11.12 4.95 -10.61
N ALA A 130 -10.92 4.08 -11.61
CA ALA A 130 -10.42 2.72 -11.43
C ALA A 130 -8.91 2.65 -11.18
N LEU A 131 -8.16 3.68 -11.61
CA LEU A 131 -6.71 3.78 -11.39
C LEU A 131 -6.36 4.31 -9.99
N THR A 132 -7.33 4.93 -9.29
CA THR A 132 -7.13 5.41 -7.93
C THR A 132 -7.00 4.22 -6.98
N THR A 133 -5.82 4.06 -6.38
CA THR A 133 -5.54 2.99 -5.42
C THR A 133 -5.60 3.50 -3.98
N MET A 134 -5.86 2.60 -3.04
CA MET A 134 -5.76 2.90 -1.62
C MET A 134 -4.34 3.32 -1.27
N GLN A 135 -4.14 4.60 -1.00
CA GLN A 135 -2.84 5.11 -0.59
C GLN A 135 -2.48 4.65 0.83
N ALA A 136 -1.21 4.39 1.06
CA ALA A 136 -0.73 4.19 2.42
C ALA A 136 -0.98 5.49 3.21
N GLY A 137 -1.59 5.37 4.40
CA GLY A 137 -1.83 6.51 5.29
C GLY A 137 -0.55 7.22 5.80
N ARG A 138 0.60 6.99 5.14
CA ARG A 138 1.88 7.67 5.36
C ARG A 138 1.98 9.02 4.62
N SER A 139 1.06 9.31 3.72
CA SER A 139 1.00 10.64 3.07
C SER A 139 0.29 11.69 3.93
N ALA A 140 -0.48 11.28 4.94
CA ALA A 140 -1.00 12.23 5.92
C ALA A 140 0.17 12.84 6.71
N PRO A 141 0.21 14.17 6.88
CA PRO A 141 1.23 14.82 7.68
C PRO A 141 1.36 14.13 9.04
N LYS A 142 2.60 13.86 9.47
CA LYS A 142 2.85 13.33 10.81
C LYS A 142 2.50 14.41 11.83
N VAL A 143 1.33 14.31 12.43
CA VAL A 143 0.90 15.19 13.50
C VAL A 143 1.34 14.60 14.83
N ALA A 144 2.09 15.37 15.62
CA ALA A 144 2.39 14.98 16.99
C ALA A 144 1.13 15.17 17.85
N PHE A 145 0.89 14.29 18.83
CA PHE A 145 -0.27 14.45 19.73
C PHE A 145 -0.20 15.76 20.52
N GLY A 146 1.01 16.21 20.90
CA GLY A 146 1.23 17.51 21.52
C GLY A 146 0.72 18.68 20.70
N ALA A 147 0.76 18.61 19.36
CA ALA A 147 0.21 19.67 18.51
C ALA A 147 -1.32 19.83 18.67
N LEU A 148 -2.05 18.74 18.90
CA LEU A 148 -3.48 18.78 19.18
C LEU A 148 -3.76 19.46 20.53
N VAL A 149 -2.89 19.23 21.51
CA VAL A 149 -3.00 19.86 22.83
C VAL A 149 -2.67 21.34 22.75
N GLU A 150 -1.58 21.71 22.09
CA GLU A 150 -1.12 23.08 21.89
C GLU A 150 -2.17 23.92 21.14
N ASN A 151 -2.83 23.36 20.15
CA ASN A 151 -3.84 24.05 19.33
C ASN A 151 -5.28 23.89 19.86
N GLY A 152 -5.47 23.32 21.04
CA GLY A 152 -6.76 23.28 21.73
C GLY A 152 -7.77 22.25 21.22
N PHE A 153 -7.37 21.34 20.33
CA PHE A 153 -8.23 20.23 19.86
C PHE A 153 -8.49 19.18 20.95
N ILE A 154 -7.56 19.04 21.88
CA ILE A 154 -7.73 18.23 23.09
C ILE A 154 -7.15 19.03 24.26
N ALA A 155 -7.96 19.37 25.24
CA ALA A 155 -7.51 20.16 26.39
C ALA A 155 -6.62 19.34 27.34
N PRO A 156 -5.59 19.95 27.96
CA PRO A 156 -4.93 19.36 29.12
C PRO A 156 -5.97 19.03 30.22
N GLY A 157 -5.80 17.90 30.88
CA GLY A 157 -6.77 17.38 31.85
C GLY A 157 -7.84 16.47 31.26
N THR A 158 -8.00 16.41 29.94
CA THR A 158 -8.93 15.49 29.30
C THR A 158 -8.62 14.05 29.69
N GLN A 159 -9.68 13.31 30.08
CA GLN A 159 -9.57 11.88 30.36
C GLN A 159 -9.70 11.09 29.06
N VAL A 160 -8.68 10.29 28.78
CA VAL A 160 -8.70 9.34 27.66
C VAL A 160 -8.72 7.91 28.19
N PHE A 161 -9.38 7.01 27.50
CA PHE A 161 -9.56 5.62 27.94
C PHE A 161 -9.50 4.65 26.75
N ASP A 162 -9.19 3.37 27.00
CA ASP A 162 -9.35 2.34 25.98
C ASP A 162 -10.84 2.04 25.74
N LYS A 163 -11.19 1.53 24.57
CA LYS A 163 -12.59 1.27 24.17
C LYS A 163 -13.40 0.46 25.20
N LYS A 164 -12.74 -0.37 26.00
CA LYS A 164 -13.38 -1.16 27.06
C LYS A 164 -13.33 -0.49 28.44
N ARG A 165 -12.80 0.72 28.54
CA ARG A 165 -12.63 1.51 29.79
C ARG A 165 -11.82 0.78 30.87
N ARG A 166 -10.89 -0.13 30.48
CA ARG A 166 -9.99 -0.83 31.42
C ARG A 166 -8.88 0.07 31.95
N TRP A 167 -8.42 0.98 31.10
CA TRP A 167 -7.36 1.94 31.42
C TRP A 167 -7.83 3.35 31.08
N THR A 168 -7.61 4.24 32.02
CA THR A 168 -7.90 5.66 31.87
C THR A 168 -6.61 6.44 32.09
N ALA A 169 -6.34 7.44 31.29
CA ALA A 169 -5.17 8.31 31.42
C ALA A 169 -5.57 9.78 31.26
N THR A 170 -4.83 10.65 31.91
CA THR A 170 -5.05 12.11 31.82
C THR A 170 -4.07 12.70 30.82
N VAL A 171 -4.56 13.54 29.91
CA VAL A 171 -3.75 14.34 28.99
C VAL A 171 -3.03 15.44 29.76
N ARG A 172 -1.72 15.52 29.61
CA ARG A 172 -0.89 16.58 30.23
C ARG A 172 -0.62 17.72 29.25
N ALA A 173 -0.18 18.87 29.80
CA ALA A 173 0.08 20.06 28.99
C ALA A 173 1.17 19.89 27.91
N ASP A 174 2.10 18.96 28.11
CA ASP A 174 3.16 18.58 27.16
C ASP A 174 2.72 17.55 26.12
N GLY A 175 1.45 17.13 26.11
CA GLY A 175 0.92 16.09 25.24
C GLY A 175 1.28 14.68 25.69
N SER A 176 1.91 14.47 26.84
CA SER A 176 2.05 13.14 27.42
C SER A 176 0.76 12.71 28.09
N LEU A 177 0.60 11.38 28.25
CA LEU A 177 -0.49 10.79 29.02
C LEU A 177 0.03 10.30 30.39
N ALA A 178 -0.79 10.45 31.43
CA ALA A 178 -0.50 9.96 32.78
C ALA A 178 -1.58 8.96 33.22
N HIS A 179 -1.15 7.78 33.67
CA HIS A 179 -1.99 6.75 34.28
C HIS A 179 -1.31 6.27 35.57
N GLU A 180 -1.91 6.55 36.72
CA GLU A 180 -1.30 6.29 38.04
C GLU A 180 0.14 6.87 38.15
N LYS A 181 1.14 5.99 38.30
CA LYS A 181 2.57 6.34 38.38
C LYS A 181 3.31 6.29 37.04
N LYS A 182 2.60 5.93 35.95
CA LYS A 182 3.20 5.80 34.62
C LYS A 182 2.86 7.01 33.75
N THR A 183 3.86 7.49 33.02
CA THR A 183 3.68 8.57 32.04
C THR A 183 4.36 8.18 30.73
N GLY A 184 3.82 8.65 29.62
CA GLY A 184 4.39 8.35 28.30
C GLY A 184 3.62 8.99 27.15
N SER A 185 4.11 8.80 25.94
CA SER A 185 3.36 9.18 24.74
C SER A 185 2.11 8.33 24.59
N ILE A 186 1.17 8.77 23.73
CA ILE A 186 -0.05 8.01 23.41
C ILE A 186 0.25 6.56 22.98
N HIS A 187 1.37 6.35 22.27
CA HIS A 187 1.82 5.03 21.82
C HIS A 187 2.53 4.25 22.96
N GLY A 188 3.46 4.92 23.63
CA GLY A 188 4.27 4.32 24.69
C GLY A 188 3.43 3.86 25.86
N LEU A 189 2.61 4.73 26.43
CA LEU A 189 1.74 4.38 27.56
C LEU A 189 0.73 3.29 27.18
N GLY A 190 0.11 3.38 25.99
CA GLY A 190 -0.82 2.35 25.53
C GLY A 190 -0.16 0.99 25.35
N LYS A 191 1.07 0.96 24.83
CA LYS A 191 1.90 -0.25 24.73
C LYS A 191 2.19 -0.87 26.11
N ASP A 192 2.66 -0.02 27.04
CA ASP A 192 3.10 -0.45 28.37
C ASP A 192 1.94 -0.99 29.24
N LEU A 193 0.75 -0.40 29.11
CA LEU A 193 -0.45 -0.85 29.82
C LEU A 193 -0.97 -2.19 29.27
N GLN A 194 -0.84 -2.42 27.96
CA GLN A 194 -1.26 -3.67 27.35
C GLN A 194 -0.23 -4.79 27.50
N GLY A 195 1.02 -4.50 27.86
CA GLY A 195 2.12 -5.46 27.76
C GLY A 195 2.41 -5.91 26.33
N ALA A 196 2.10 -5.07 25.33
CA ALA A 196 2.19 -5.39 23.90
C ALA A 196 3.53 -4.92 23.32
N PRO A 197 4.01 -5.51 22.22
CA PRO A 197 5.23 -5.05 21.54
C PRO A 197 5.08 -3.67 20.89
N SER A 198 3.86 -3.27 20.53
CA SER A 198 3.53 -1.95 19.94
C SER A 198 2.08 -1.56 20.23
N CYS A 199 1.78 -0.27 20.14
CA CYS A 199 0.41 0.25 20.24
C CYS A 199 0.23 1.43 19.27
N ASN A 200 -0.86 1.42 18.52
CA ASN A 200 -1.30 2.62 17.80
C ASN A 200 -2.17 3.46 18.74
N GLY A 201 -1.55 4.43 19.44
CA GLY A 201 -2.25 5.28 20.41
C GLY A 201 -3.40 6.07 19.82
N TRP A 202 -3.36 6.43 18.54
CA TRP A 202 -4.42 7.19 17.87
C TRP A 202 -5.77 6.46 17.84
N THR A 203 -5.74 5.17 17.64
CA THR A 203 -6.94 4.31 17.59
C THR A 203 -7.21 3.60 18.90
N PHE A 204 -6.23 3.52 19.79
CA PHE A 204 -6.35 2.86 21.08
C PHE A 204 -7.07 3.74 22.10
N TRP A 205 -6.67 5.02 22.20
CA TRP A 205 -7.24 5.96 23.13
C TRP A 205 -8.50 6.62 22.57
N HIS A 206 -9.50 6.74 23.42
CA HIS A 206 -10.79 7.40 23.14
C HIS A 206 -11.02 8.49 24.17
N TYR A 207 -11.79 9.47 23.81
CA TYR A 207 -12.23 10.55 24.70
C TYR A 207 -13.73 10.79 24.47
N GLU A 208 -14.36 11.48 25.40
CA GLU A 208 -15.78 11.81 25.32
C GLU A 208 -15.92 13.31 25.02
N VAL A 209 -16.68 13.62 24.01
CA VAL A 209 -17.02 14.99 23.60
C VAL A 209 -18.49 15.04 23.24
N GLU A 210 -19.23 15.97 23.86
CA GLU A 210 -20.68 16.15 23.66
C GLU A 210 -21.51 14.86 23.84
N GLY A 211 -21.09 14.01 24.76
CA GLY A 211 -21.73 12.72 25.04
C GLY A 211 -21.39 11.59 24.07
N GLU A 212 -20.53 11.86 23.07
CA GLU A 212 -20.06 10.83 22.13
C GLU A 212 -18.64 10.38 22.46
N VAL A 213 -18.41 9.08 22.37
CA VAL A 213 -17.08 8.48 22.51
C VAL A 213 -16.38 8.40 21.15
N LYS A 214 -15.29 9.11 20.98
CA LYS A 214 -14.50 9.16 19.74
C LYS A 214 -13.06 8.73 20.01
N PRO A 215 -12.38 8.08 19.04
CA PRO A 215 -10.94 7.86 19.15
C PRO A 215 -10.22 9.22 19.05
N ILE A 216 -9.07 9.36 19.71
CA ILE A 216 -8.28 10.62 19.61
C ILE A 216 -7.83 10.92 18.18
N ASP A 217 -7.85 9.92 17.27
CA ASP A 217 -7.64 10.12 15.85
C ASP A 217 -8.67 11.09 15.22
N ALA A 218 -9.90 11.12 15.74
CA ALA A 218 -10.92 12.06 15.27
C ALA A 218 -10.48 13.54 15.47
N ALA A 219 -9.87 13.85 16.61
CA ALA A 219 -9.31 15.19 16.84
C ALA A 219 -8.12 15.48 15.92
N ARG A 220 -7.32 14.45 15.56
CA ARG A 220 -6.25 14.59 14.58
C ARG A 220 -6.79 14.94 13.18
N GLN A 221 -7.88 14.31 12.76
CA GLN A 221 -8.50 14.61 11.48
C GLN A 221 -9.03 16.06 11.44
N LEU A 222 -9.67 16.53 12.51
CA LEU A 222 -10.13 17.90 12.61
C LEU A 222 -8.96 18.92 12.56
N TYR A 223 -7.86 18.62 13.25
CA TYR A 223 -6.65 19.44 13.19
C TYR A 223 -6.08 19.52 11.76
N LEU A 224 -6.00 18.38 11.06
CA LEU A 224 -5.49 18.35 9.69
C LEU A 224 -6.35 19.19 8.75
N LEU A 225 -7.66 19.11 8.84
CA LEU A 225 -8.57 19.95 8.07
C LEU A 225 -8.37 21.45 8.35
N ALA A 226 -8.15 21.82 9.62
CA ALA A 226 -7.94 23.21 10.01
C ALA A 226 -6.58 23.80 9.62
N VAL A 227 -5.61 22.99 9.25
CA VAL A 227 -4.26 23.43 8.82
C VAL A 227 -4.13 23.45 7.28
N GLU A 228 -5.03 22.78 6.56
CA GLU A 228 -5.07 22.78 5.08
C GLU A 228 -5.82 23.99 4.50
N ASP A 229 -6.61 24.72 5.32
CA ASP A 229 -7.24 26.00 4.98
C ASP A 229 -6.29 27.21 5.28
#